data_a7de69750f723f3e7200a99f3c085ff7
#
_entry.id   a7de69750f723f3e7200a99f3c085ff7
#
_cell.length_a   1.000
_cell.length_b   1.000
_cell.length_c   1.000
_cell.angle_alpha   90.00
_cell.angle_beta   90.00
_cell.angle_gamma   90.00
#
_symmetry.space_group_name_H-M   'P 1'
#
loop_
_entity.id
_entity.type
_entity.pdbx_description
1 polymer ?
#
loop_
_entity_poly.entity_id
_entity_poly.type
_entity_poly.pdbx_seq_one_letter_code
_entity_poly.pdbx_strand_id
1 'polypeptide(L)'
;MAEERKIYFFLEEVSYNLKQKRKIREWIIKSVENEDFTIGVLNYILTNDNVLVQLNKEYLRHFTLTDIITFDLSENQGELSGDIYISVDRARENAREFKVTLNNEISRLMIHGVLHLMGYKDKSKDEREMMRAKEEFYLSLPPWS
;
A
#
# COMPACT_ATOMS: atom_id res chain seq x y z
N MET A 1 21.93 8.64 -16.54
CA MET A 1 21.09 7.51 -16.90
C MET A 1 19.73 7.62 -16.21
N ALA A 2 18.68 7.49 -16.96
CA ALA A 2 17.36 7.56 -16.35
C ALA A 2 17.14 6.36 -15.43
N GLU A 3 16.64 6.62 -14.23
CA GLU A 3 16.25 5.56 -13.33
C GLU A 3 15.07 4.79 -13.89
N GLU A 4 15.17 3.47 -13.87
CA GLU A 4 14.03 2.63 -14.20
C GLU A 4 12.93 2.85 -13.18
N ARG A 5 11.73 3.07 -13.66
CA ARG A 5 10.57 3.12 -12.79
C ARG A 5 10.21 1.70 -12.39
N LYS A 6 10.09 1.48 -11.11
CA LYS A 6 9.71 0.17 -10.56
C LYS A 6 8.36 0.21 -9.87
N ILE A 7 7.83 1.40 -9.66
CA ILE A 7 6.55 1.62 -9.01
C ILE A 7 5.63 2.35 -9.97
N TYR A 8 4.46 1.78 -10.20
CA TYR A 8 3.46 2.33 -11.12
C TYR A 8 2.16 2.56 -10.39
N PHE A 9 1.43 3.60 -10.79
CA PHE A 9 0.17 3.97 -10.20
C PHE A 9 -0.92 3.95 -11.26
N PHE A 10 -2.04 3.31 -10.95
CA PHE A 10 -3.18 3.18 -11.85
C PHE A 10 -4.44 3.62 -11.12
N LEU A 11 -5.40 4.17 -11.87
CA LEU A 11 -6.74 4.45 -11.39
C LEU A 11 -7.69 3.50 -12.12
N GLU A 12 -8.54 2.81 -11.38
CA GLU A 12 -9.52 1.90 -11.96
C GLU A 12 -10.89 2.19 -11.37
N GLU A 13 -11.80 2.68 -12.21
CA GLU A 13 -13.19 2.98 -11.85
C GLU A 13 -13.31 3.93 -10.64
N VAL A 14 -12.40 4.89 -10.53
CA VAL A 14 -12.40 5.89 -9.47
C VAL A 14 -11.81 7.17 -10.02
N SER A 15 -12.30 8.31 -9.52
CA SER A 15 -11.74 9.61 -9.81
C SER A 15 -10.95 10.07 -8.59
N TYR A 16 -9.64 10.12 -8.72
CA TYR A 16 -8.75 10.55 -7.65
C TYR A 16 -7.45 11.07 -8.26
N ASN A 17 -6.98 12.20 -7.80
CA ASN A 17 -5.75 12.78 -8.30
C ASN A 17 -4.62 12.54 -7.30
N LEU A 18 -3.82 11.50 -7.58
CA LEU A 18 -2.65 11.21 -6.76
C LEU A 18 -1.54 12.20 -7.07
N LYS A 19 -1.17 12.99 -6.08
CA LYS A 19 -0.13 14.02 -6.21
C LYS A 19 1.20 13.50 -5.73
N GLN A 20 2.28 14.14 -6.19
CA GLN A 20 3.64 13.87 -5.71
C GLN A 20 4.09 12.42 -5.97
N LYS A 21 3.72 11.86 -7.11
CA LYS A 21 4.06 10.47 -7.46
C LYS A 21 5.55 10.19 -7.34
N ARG A 22 6.39 11.13 -7.80
CA ARG A 22 7.85 10.97 -7.72
C ARG A 22 8.33 10.85 -6.28
N LYS A 23 7.83 11.70 -5.40
CA LYS A 23 8.20 11.68 -3.99
C LYS A 23 7.70 10.42 -3.29
N ILE A 24 6.51 9.97 -3.66
CA ILE A 24 5.95 8.72 -3.13
C ILE A 24 6.83 7.55 -3.56
N ARG A 25 7.24 7.48 -4.82
CA ARG A 25 8.13 6.42 -5.30
C ARG A 25 9.44 6.39 -4.51
N GLU A 26 10.08 7.55 -4.37
CA GLU A 26 11.34 7.67 -3.62
C GLU A 26 11.16 7.22 -2.17
N TRP A 27 10.07 7.61 -1.54
CA TRP A 27 9.74 7.23 -0.17
C TRP A 27 9.55 5.74 -0.03
N ILE A 28 8.77 5.11 -0.90
CA ILE A 28 8.54 3.66 -0.88
C ILE A 28 9.87 2.91 -1.08
N ILE A 29 10.66 3.32 -2.07
CA ILE A 29 11.96 2.68 -2.35
C ILE A 29 12.87 2.74 -1.12
N LYS A 30 13.01 3.90 -0.52
CA LYS A 30 13.85 4.06 0.68
C LYS A 30 13.34 3.26 1.86
N SER A 31 12.04 3.22 2.05
CA SER A 31 11.42 2.43 3.13
C SER A 31 11.69 0.94 2.96
N VAL A 32 11.55 0.45 1.73
CA VAL A 32 11.81 -0.96 1.40
C VAL A 32 13.29 -1.29 1.60
N GLU A 33 14.18 -0.42 1.14
CA GLU A 33 15.62 -0.62 1.30
C GLU A 33 16.03 -0.59 2.77
N ASN A 34 15.36 0.21 3.58
CA ASN A 34 15.60 0.27 5.03
C ASN A 34 15.27 -1.06 5.73
N GLU A 35 14.44 -1.88 5.13
CA GLU A 35 14.08 -3.21 5.65
C GLU A 35 14.91 -4.32 4.98
N ASP A 36 15.97 -3.95 4.26
CA ASP A 36 16.88 -4.88 3.56
C ASP A 36 16.22 -5.63 2.40
N PHE A 37 15.23 -4.99 1.75
CA PHE A 37 14.61 -5.49 0.53
C PHE A 37 14.88 -4.53 -0.62
N THR A 38 14.63 -5.01 -1.83
CA THR A 38 14.63 -4.17 -3.03
C THR A 38 13.29 -4.35 -3.74
N ILE A 39 13.00 -3.47 -4.69
CA ILE A 39 11.74 -3.53 -5.44
C ILE A 39 12.02 -4.09 -6.83
N GLY A 40 11.24 -5.09 -7.22
CA GLY A 40 11.17 -5.56 -8.59
C GLY A 40 10.19 -4.69 -9.37
N VAL A 41 8.88 -5.04 -9.32
CA VAL A 41 7.82 -4.22 -9.91
C VAL A 41 6.64 -4.16 -8.94
N LEU A 42 6.26 -2.96 -8.53
CA LEU A 42 5.07 -2.73 -7.71
C LEU A 42 4.04 -1.93 -8.50
N ASN A 43 2.83 -2.43 -8.53
CA ASN A 43 1.69 -1.73 -9.11
C ASN A 43 0.72 -1.36 -8.01
N TYR A 44 0.44 -0.08 -7.85
CA TYR A 44 -0.60 0.41 -6.97
C TYR A 44 -1.83 0.74 -7.81
N ILE A 45 -2.93 0.07 -7.53
CA ILE A 45 -4.20 0.30 -8.23
C ILE A 45 -5.16 0.95 -7.24
N LEU A 46 -5.45 2.22 -7.45
CA LEU A 46 -6.41 2.97 -6.65
C LEU A 46 -7.76 2.77 -7.31
N THR A 47 -8.72 2.27 -6.54
CA THR A 47 -10.01 1.87 -7.08
C THR A 47 -11.12 2.09 -6.05
N ASN A 48 -12.28 1.45 -6.25
CA ASN A 48 -13.45 1.60 -5.40
C ASN A 48 -13.78 0.32 -4.63
N ASP A 49 -14.76 0.42 -3.73
CA ASP A 49 -15.21 -0.69 -2.90
C ASP A 49 -15.67 -1.90 -3.73
N ASN A 50 -16.39 -1.65 -4.82
CA ASN A 50 -16.95 -2.74 -5.64
C ASN A 50 -15.86 -3.62 -6.23
N VAL A 51 -14.78 -3.02 -6.72
CA VAL A 51 -13.66 -3.77 -7.28
C VAL A 51 -13.01 -4.64 -6.21
N LEU A 52 -12.78 -4.10 -5.00
CA LEU A 52 -12.19 -4.88 -3.93
C LEU A 52 -13.10 -6.01 -3.44
N VAL A 53 -14.41 -5.78 -3.39
CA VAL A 53 -15.36 -6.84 -3.04
C VAL A 53 -15.29 -7.97 -4.05
N GLN A 54 -15.22 -7.66 -5.36
CA GLN A 54 -15.12 -8.68 -6.39
C GLN A 54 -13.80 -9.46 -6.30
N LEU A 55 -12.69 -8.76 -6.08
CA LEU A 55 -11.39 -9.42 -5.90
C LEU A 55 -11.39 -10.35 -4.68
N ASN A 56 -12.00 -9.91 -3.58
CA ASN A 56 -12.11 -10.75 -2.38
C ASN A 56 -12.91 -12.02 -2.66
N LYS A 57 -14.01 -11.91 -3.39
CA LYS A 57 -14.84 -13.07 -3.77
C LYS A 57 -14.08 -14.04 -4.67
N GLU A 58 -13.42 -13.52 -5.70
CA GLU A 58 -12.79 -14.34 -6.72
C GLU A 58 -11.51 -15.03 -6.24
N TYR A 59 -10.67 -14.32 -5.48
CA TYR A 59 -9.32 -14.79 -5.18
C TYR A 59 -9.12 -15.18 -3.73
N LEU A 60 -9.83 -14.54 -2.80
CA LEU A 60 -9.65 -14.81 -1.37
C LEU A 60 -10.86 -15.52 -0.76
N ARG A 61 -11.92 -15.68 -1.51
CA ARG A 61 -13.19 -16.30 -1.08
C ARG A 61 -13.78 -15.66 0.16
N HIS A 62 -13.54 -14.37 0.32
CA HIS A 62 -14.11 -13.57 1.40
C HIS A 62 -15.22 -12.69 0.81
N PHE A 63 -16.19 -12.31 1.65
CA PHE A 63 -17.32 -11.50 1.21
C PHE A 63 -17.40 -10.19 1.98
N THR A 64 -16.32 -9.85 2.67
CA THR A 64 -16.25 -8.64 3.49
C THR A 64 -15.60 -7.49 2.72
N LEU A 65 -16.00 -6.28 3.09
CA LEU A 65 -15.39 -5.06 2.57
C LEU A 65 -14.02 -4.88 3.22
N THR A 66 -13.03 -4.53 2.40
CA THR A 66 -11.67 -4.26 2.88
C THR A 66 -11.13 -3.00 2.23
N ASP A 67 -10.13 -2.41 2.86
CA ASP A 67 -9.50 -1.19 2.34
C ASP A 67 -8.32 -1.47 1.40
N ILE A 68 -7.73 -2.66 1.47
CA ILE A 68 -6.54 -3.01 0.69
C ILE A 68 -6.49 -4.51 0.43
N ILE A 69 -6.00 -4.86 -0.75
CA ILE A 69 -5.71 -6.26 -1.10
C ILE A 69 -4.33 -6.27 -1.77
N THR A 70 -3.45 -7.16 -1.30
CA THR A 70 -2.12 -7.33 -1.87
C THR A 70 -1.99 -8.70 -2.54
N PHE A 71 -1.43 -8.70 -3.75
CA PHE A 71 -1.07 -9.94 -4.44
C PHE A 71 0.45 -9.98 -4.55
N ASP A 72 1.06 -10.97 -3.90
CA ASP A 72 2.51 -11.13 -3.91
C ASP A 72 2.91 -11.87 -5.18
N LEU A 73 3.65 -11.20 -6.05
CA LEU A 73 4.14 -11.75 -7.30
C LEU A 73 5.67 -11.86 -7.29
N SER A 74 6.27 -11.85 -6.10
CA SER A 74 7.71 -11.89 -5.94
C SER A 74 8.26 -13.23 -6.42
N GLU A 75 9.31 -13.19 -7.23
CA GLU A 75 9.96 -14.38 -7.76
C GLU A 75 11.31 -14.66 -7.11
N ASN A 76 11.96 -13.59 -6.60
CA ASN A 76 13.28 -13.69 -6.01
C ASN A 76 13.24 -13.27 -4.55
N GLN A 77 13.97 -14.00 -3.72
CA GLN A 77 14.08 -13.68 -2.31
C GLN A 77 14.70 -12.29 -2.12
N GLY A 78 14.10 -11.49 -1.25
CA GLY A 78 14.60 -10.15 -0.96
C GLY A 78 14.17 -9.08 -1.95
N GLU A 79 13.46 -9.46 -3.01
CA GLU A 79 12.94 -8.53 -4.01
C GLU A 79 11.41 -8.55 -3.98
N LEU A 80 10.79 -7.40 -3.80
CA LEU A 80 9.34 -7.29 -3.72
C LEU A 80 8.74 -6.98 -5.08
N SER A 81 7.78 -7.79 -5.50
CA SER A 81 6.94 -7.52 -6.67
C SER A 81 5.51 -7.88 -6.33
N GLY A 82 4.58 -7.09 -6.82
CA GLY A 82 3.18 -7.38 -6.56
C GLY A 82 2.25 -6.29 -7.00
N ASP A 83 0.96 -6.59 -6.87
CA ASP A 83 -0.13 -5.66 -7.12
C ASP A 83 -0.82 -5.33 -5.79
N ILE A 84 -0.98 -4.05 -5.54
CA ILE A 84 -1.59 -3.56 -4.32
C ILE A 84 -2.81 -2.73 -4.71
N TYR A 85 -4.00 -3.24 -4.41
CA TYR A 85 -5.27 -2.58 -4.68
C TYR A 85 -5.74 -1.84 -3.43
N ILE A 86 -6.07 -0.57 -3.58
CA ILE A 86 -6.51 0.28 -2.48
C ILE A 86 -7.87 0.87 -2.83
N SER A 87 -8.86 0.71 -1.94
CA SER A 87 -10.15 1.36 -2.10
C SER A 87 -10.06 2.81 -1.62
N VAL A 88 -10.24 3.75 -2.54
CA VAL A 88 -10.30 5.16 -2.20
C VAL A 88 -11.51 5.45 -1.33
N ASP A 89 -12.63 4.75 -1.53
CA ASP A 89 -13.84 4.88 -0.70
C ASP A 89 -13.54 4.54 0.76
N ARG A 90 -12.88 3.40 1.00
CA ARG A 90 -12.51 3.00 2.37
C ARG A 90 -11.45 3.92 2.96
N ALA A 91 -10.51 4.36 2.13
CA ALA A 91 -9.51 5.32 2.60
C ALA A 91 -10.16 6.62 3.07
N ARG A 92 -11.21 7.09 2.37
CA ARG A 92 -11.96 8.30 2.78
C ARG A 92 -12.61 8.11 4.13
N GLU A 93 -13.28 6.97 4.33
CA GLU A 93 -13.93 6.65 5.60
C GLU A 93 -12.92 6.52 6.73
N ASN A 94 -11.82 5.82 6.48
CA ASN A 94 -10.73 5.67 7.46
C ASN A 94 -10.16 7.04 7.83
N ALA A 95 -9.94 7.91 6.85
CA ALA A 95 -9.37 9.25 7.09
C ALA A 95 -10.28 10.08 8.00
N ARG A 96 -11.58 10.01 7.80
CA ARG A 96 -12.56 10.69 8.67
C ARG A 96 -12.50 10.15 10.09
N GLU A 97 -12.47 8.83 10.22
CA GLU A 97 -12.46 8.16 11.51
C GLU A 97 -11.18 8.47 12.29
N PHE A 98 -10.03 8.44 11.61
CA PHE A 98 -8.73 8.69 12.24
C PHE A 98 -8.36 10.17 12.29
N LYS A 99 -9.19 11.04 11.73
CA LYS A 99 -8.97 12.51 11.71
C LYS A 99 -7.64 12.88 11.03
N VAL A 100 -7.38 12.23 9.91
CA VAL A 100 -6.22 12.50 9.06
C VAL A 100 -6.69 12.90 7.66
N THR A 101 -5.78 13.35 6.81
CA THR A 101 -6.12 13.67 5.42
C THR A 101 -6.25 12.38 4.61
N LEU A 102 -6.98 12.47 3.49
CA LEU A 102 -7.08 11.33 2.57
C LEU A 102 -5.70 10.93 2.05
N ASN A 103 -4.86 11.89 1.69
CA ASN A 103 -3.50 11.59 1.21
C ASN A 103 -2.68 10.86 2.27
N ASN A 104 -2.81 11.23 3.53
CA ASN A 104 -2.12 10.55 4.63
C ASN A 104 -2.57 9.09 4.72
N GLU A 105 -3.89 8.86 4.65
CA GLU A 105 -4.42 7.50 4.75
C GLU A 105 -4.04 6.64 3.53
N ILE A 106 -4.10 7.21 2.32
CA ILE A 106 -3.64 6.49 1.12
C ILE A 106 -2.17 6.10 1.27
N SER A 107 -1.33 7.01 1.75
CA SER A 107 0.09 6.74 1.97
C SER A 107 0.30 5.66 3.03
N ARG A 108 -0.49 5.67 4.10
CA ARG A 108 -0.45 4.63 5.12
C ARG A 108 -0.78 3.27 4.52
N LEU A 109 -1.81 3.20 3.68
CA LEU A 109 -2.18 1.95 3.01
C LEU A 109 -1.11 1.48 2.03
N MET A 110 -0.45 2.41 1.34
CA MET A 110 0.66 2.06 0.44
C MET A 110 1.81 1.39 1.19
N ILE A 111 2.24 1.97 2.31
CA ILE A 111 3.34 1.38 3.10
C ILE A 111 2.88 0.08 3.79
N HIS A 112 1.63 0.01 4.24
CA HIS A 112 1.06 -1.19 4.82
C HIS A 112 1.15 -2.37 3.84
N GLY A 113 0.83 -2.14 2.58
CA GLY A 113 0.91 -3.17 1.54
C GLY A 113 2.32 -3.71 1.34
N VAL A 114 3.33 -2.85 1.26
CA VAL A 114 4.70 -3.35 1.09
C VAL A 114 5.22 -4.04 2.35
N LEU A 115 4.78 -3.61 3.53
CA LEU A 115 5.12 -4.31 4.76
C LEU A 115 4.56 -5.73 4.75
N HIS A 116 3.34 -5.92 4.27
CA HIS A 116 2.78 -7.27 4.08
C HIS A 116 3.63 -8.10 3.10
N LEU A 117 4.06 -7.51 1.99
CA LEU A 117 4.90 -8.20 1.04
C LEU A 117 6.24 -8.62 1.64
N MET A 118 6.74 -7.88 2.63
CA MET A 118 7.97 -8.24 3.35
C MET A 118 7.77 -9.33 4.41
N GLY A 119 6.51 -9.68 4.69
CA GLY A 119 6.19 -10.72 5.66
C GLY A 119 5.61 -10.25 6.98
N TYR A 120 5.44 -8.94 7.17
CA TYR A 120 4.76 -8.44 8.37
C TYR A 120 3.29 -8.81 8.31
N LYS A 121 2.77 -9.30 9.43
CA LYS A 121 1.37 -9.74 9.55
C LYS A 121 0.60 -8.75 10.41
N ASP A 122 -0.73 -8.90 10.42
CA ASP A 122 -1.60 -8.00 11.19
C ASP A 122 -2.81 -8.72 11.81
N LYS A 123 -2.68 -10.02 12.09
CA LYS A 123 -3.79 -10.81 12.63
C LYS A 123 -3.82 -10.82 14.15
N SER A 124 -2.70 -11.05 14.79
CA SER A 124 -2.62 -11.02 16.24
C SER A 124 -2.48 -9.59 16.74
N LYS A 125 -2.71 -9.39 18.06
CA LYS A 125 -2.53 -8.09 18.68
C LYS A 125 -1.09 -7.58 18.52
N ASP A 126 -0.12 -8.45 18.79
CA ASP A 126 1.29 -8.08 18.69
C ASP A 126 1.66 -7.74 17.24
N GLU A 127 1.15 -8.50 16.27
CA GLU A 127 1.37 -8.25 14.86
C GLU A 127 0.80 -6.89 14.43
N ARG A 128 -0.41 -6.57 14.88
CA ARG A 128 -1.04 -5.28 14.57
C ARG A 128 -0.27 -4.11 15.19
N GLU A 129 0.23 -4.28 16.41
CA GLU A 129 1.03 -3.24 17.05
C GLU A 129 2.35 -3.01 16.32
N MET A 130 3.03 -4.07 15.90
CA MET A 130 4.25 -3.97 15.12
C MET A 130 3.98 -3.30 13.77
N MET A 131 2.92 -3.70 13.09
CA MET A 131 2.53 -3.12 11.81
C MET A 131 2.28 -1.62 11.97
N ARG A 132 1.52 -1.23 12.98
CA ARG A 132 1.23 0.19 13.24
C ARG A 132 2.50 0.97 13.54
N ALA A 133 3.40 0.41 14.35
CA ALA A 133 4.65 1.07 14.68
C ALA A 133 5.50 1.31 13.44
N LYS A 134 5.55 0.34 12.53
CA LYS A 134 6.27 0.48 11.27
C LYS A 134 5.61 1.53 10.37
N GLU A 135 4.29 1.51 10.25
CA GLU A 135 3.57 2.52 9.46
C GLU A 135 3.87 3.92 9.98
N GLU A 136 3.77 4.13 11.28
CA GLU A 136 4.04 5.42 11.90
C GLU A 136 5.47 5.88 11.67
N PHE A 137 6.43 4.96 11.80
CA PHE A 137 7.83 5.26 11.55
C PHE A 137 8.04 5.78 10.12
N TYR A 138 7.53 5.05 9.12
CA TYR A 138 7.74 5.44 7.72
C TYR A 138 6.96 6.71 7.35
N LEU A 139 5.81 6.94 7.98
CA LEU A 139 5.05 8.18 7.77
C LEU A 139 5.69 9.38 8.46
N SER A 140 6.64 9.17 9.37
CA SER A 140 7.39 10.25 10.00
C SER A 140 8.57 10.74 9.14
N LEU A 141 8.88 10.04 8.06
CA LEU A 141 9.97 10.40 7.17
C LEU A 141 9.50 11.31 6.04
N PRO A 142 10.42 12.09 5.41
CA PRO A 142 10.03 12.87 4.24
C PRO A 142 9.44 11.98 3.16
N PRO A 143 8.46 12.47 2.39
CA PRO A 143 7.96 13.84 2.34
C PRO A 143 6.84 14.15 3.36
N TRP A 144 6.52 13.21 4.26
CA TRP A 144 5.36 13.33 5.14
C TRP A 144 5.65 13.99 6.48
N SER A 145 6.90 14.06 6.86
CA SER A 145 7.31 14.71 8.10
C SER A 145 7.37 16.23 7.98
#